data_290681ef706a9a94c0d973a0d57ef4d7
#
_entry.id   290681ef706a9a94c0d973a0d57ef4d7
#
_cell.length_a   1.000
_cell.length_b   1.000
_cell.length_c   1.000
_cell.angle_alpha   90.00
_cell.angle_beta   90.00
_cell.angle_gamma   90.00
#
_symmetry.space_group_name_H-M   'P 1'
#
loop_
_entity.id
_entity.type
_entity.pdbx_description
1 polymer ?
#
loop_
_entity_poly.entity_id
_entity_poly.type
_entity_poly.pdbx_seq_one_letter_code
_entity_poly.pdbx_strand_id
1 'polypeptide(L)'
;AHGALEASLRSVTSGHSGVALFVDPNLITTAYVTQALESISTGVVSGVFTDIHENPCEADVLAAAAFLAPLNADCVVAIGGGSTIDTAKMALLLAFGGGVPKDWWPVHRHDPVDAPRLYVYPATAGTGSEVQSHALISDDKTHRKMAIGHERLAPTEAILDVSLLASCPRRVMVLAGIDALSHALESAVTRTATDVSTAAAMDAFALIWPALVELASQDRILTAPACEQLHAGEHSGRRQDAGRCIGLQSAPVIIERIG
;
A
#
# COMPACT_ATOMS: atom_id res chain seq x y z
N ALA A 1 9.92 19.97 5.87
CA ALA A 1 9.11 18.82 5.45
C ALA A 1 7.79 18.68 6.21
N HIS A 2 7.49 19.55 7.17
CA HIS A 2 6.17 19.59 7.81
C HIS A 2 5.16 20.17 6.81
N GLY A 3 4.14 19.38 6.42
CA GLY A 3 3.05 19.81 5.57
C GLY A 3 2.91 19.10 4.23
N ALA A 4 3.84 18.21 3.84
CA ALA A 4 3.72 17.46 2.59
C ALA A 4 2.51 16.51 2.61
N LEU A 5 2.37 15.69 3.64
CA LEU A 5 1.21 14.81 3.84
C LEU A 5 -0.10 15.61 3.93
N GLU A 6 -0.08 16.73 4.66
CA GLU A 6 -1.22 17.62 4.80
C GLU A 6 -1.67 18.19 3.46
N ALA A 7 -0.74 18.75 2.68
CA ALA A 7 -1.04 19.34 1.37
C ALA A 7 -1.54 18.28 0.39
N SER A 8 -0.92 17.11 0.38
CA SER A 8 -1.30 15.98 -0.46
C SER A 8 -2.68 15.43 -0.09
N LEU A 9 -2.98 15.23 1.20
CA LEU A 9 -4.30 14.78 1.65
C LEU A 9 -5.40 15.78 1.28
N ARG A 10 -5.16 17.06 1.44
CA ARG A 10 -6.11 18.11 0.99
C ARG A 10 -6.35 18.04 -0.51
N SER A 11 -5.30 17.85 -1.30
CA SER A 11 -5.40 17.72 -2.75
C SER A 11 -6.22 16.50 -3.16
N VAL A 12 -5.89 15.32 -2.61
CA VAL A 12 -6.56 14.05 -2.91
C VAL A 12 -8.03 14.08 -2.47
N THR A 13 -8.33 14.65 -1.31
CA THR A 13 -9.70 14.69 -0.80
C THR A 13 -10.54 15.83 -1.37
N SER A 14 -9.91 16.77 -2.09
CA SER A 14 -10.60 17.89 -2.72
C SER A 14 -11.55 17.43 -3.81
N GLY A 15 -12.79 17.91 -3.74
CA GLY A 15 -13.84 17.58 -4.72
C GLY A 15 -14.58 16.27 -4.47
N HIS A 16 -14.21 15.52 -3.43
CA HIS A 16 -14.96 14.36 -2.96
C HIS A 16 -16.04 14.75 -1.97
N SER A 17 -17.17 14.04 -2.01
CA SER A 17 -18.33 14.27 -1.12
C SER A 17 -18.28 13.42 0.13
N GLY A 18 -17.57 12.29 0.08
CA GLY A 18 -17.39 11.36 1.18
C GLY A 18 -16.07 10.61 1.11
N VAL A 19 -15.23 10.74 2.13
CA VAL A 19 -13.93 10.10 2.23
C VAL A 19 -13.92 9.08 3.36
N ALA A 20 -13.63 7.82 3.05
CA ALA A 20 -13.36 6.80 4.06
C ALA A 20 -11.85 6.66 4.26
N LEU A 21 -11.39 6.74 5.49
CA LEU A 21 -9.98 6.65 5.86
C LEU A 21 -9.68 5.28 6.47
N PHE A 22 -8.64 4.62 6.00
CA PHE A 22 -8.04 3.42 6.59
C PHE A 22 -6.65 3.81 7.10
N VAL A 23 -6.46 3.83 8.40
CA VAL A 23 -5.23 4.35 8.99
C VAL A 23 -4.64 3.33 9.96
N ASP A 24 -3.36 3.04 9.79
CA ASP A 24 -2.62 2.16 10.71
C ASP A 24 -2.77 2.67 12.15
N PRO A 25 -3.15 1.80 13.12
CA PRO A 25 -3.41 2.19 14.50
C PRO A 25 -2.20 2.82 15.21
N ASN A 26 -0.98 2.52 14.79
CA ASN A 26 0.22 3.13 15.34
C ASN A 26 0.48 4.51 14.72
N LEU A 27 0.10 4.73 13.48
CA LEU A 27 0.31 6.00 12.78
C LEU A 27 -0.71 7.07 13.18
N ILE A 28 -1.96 6.69 13.40
CA ILE A 28 -3.02 7.66 13.74
C ILE A 28 -2.73 8.43 15.03
N THR A 29 -1.92 7.87 15.93
CA THR A 29 -1.52 8.50 17.19
C THR A 29 -0.30 9.42 17.05
N THR A 30 0.36 9.44 15.89
CA THR A 30 1.50 10.31 15.65
C THR A 30 1.04 11.73 15.32
N ALA A 31 1.75 12.74 15.86
CA ALA A 31 1.42 14.14 15.60
C ALA A 31 1.40 14.45 14.09
N TYR A 32 2.30 13.83 13.33
CA TYR A 32 2.40 14.04 11.88
C TYR A 32 1.13 13.64 11.14
N VAL A 33 0.61 12.44 11.41
CA VAL A 33 -0.62 11.94 10.77
C VAL A 33 -1.85 12.63 11.34
N THR A 34 -1.94 12.84 12.66
CA THR A 34 -3.07 13.51 13.29
C THR A 34 -3.28 14.92 12.71
N GLN A 35 -2.23 15.73 12.64
CA GLN A 35 -2.29 17.08 12.06
C GLN A 35 -2.70 17.06 10.59
N ALA A 36 -2.17 16.09 9.83
CA ALA A 36 -2.55 15.96 8.42
C ALA A 36 -4.03 15.58 8.25
N LEU A 37 -4.56 14.68 9.07
CA LEU A 37 -5.98 14.30 9.06
C LEU A 37 -6.90 15.46 9.48
N GLU A 38 -6.50 16.25 10.47
CA GLU A 38 -7.23 17.45 10.91
C GLU A 38 -7.31 18.52 9.80
N SER A 39 -6.41 18.48 8.84
CA SER A 39 -6.39 19.41 7.72
C SER A 39 -7.45 19.12 6.65
N ILE A 40 -8.01 17.91 6.63
CA ILE A 40 -9.09 17.54 5.71
C ILE A 40 -10.34 18.34 6.07
N SER A 41 -11.02 18.85 5.05
CA SER A 41 -12.23 19.67 5.26
C SER A 41 -13.26 18.97 6.14
N THR A 42 -13.77 19.67 7.14
CA THR A 42 -14.81 19.20 8.03
C THR A 42 -16.05 18.79 7.24
N GLY A 43 -16.58 17.60 7.51
CA GLY A 43 -17.79 17.09 6.84
C GLY A 43 -17.53 16.25 5.59
N VAL A 44 -16.28 16.20 5.10
CA VAL A 44 -15.89 15.32 3.97
C VAL A 44 -15.56 13.90 4.48
N VAL A 45 -14.96 13.77 5.66
CA VAL A 45 -14.61 12.46 6.23
C VAL A 45 -15.89 11.74 6.69
N SER A 46 -16.23 10.66 5.99
CA SER A 46 -17.41 9.81 6.29
C SER A 46 -17.13 8.81 7.42
N GLY A 47 -15.87 8.41 7.59
CA GLY A 47 -15.46 7.50 8.66
C GLY A 47 -13.97 7.20 8.64
N VAL A 48 -13.47 6.71 9.78
CA VAL A 48 -12.07 6.31 9.96
C VAL A 48 -12.03 4.89 10.50
N PHE A 49 -11.37 3.98 9.77
CA PHE A 49 -11.16 2.59 10.17
C PHE A 49 -9.71 2.42 10.64
N THR A 50 -9.55 1.96 11.87
CA THR A 50 -8.23 1.75 12.49
C THR A 50 -8.06 0.35 13.06
N ASP A 51 -9.06 -0.51 12.93
CA ASP A 51 -8.98 -1.91 13.37
C ASP A 51 -8.24 -2.76 12.33
N ILE A 52 -6.97 -2.43 12.18
CA ILE A 52 -6.08 -3.02 11.17
C ILE A 52 -5.06 -3.90 11.87
N HIS A 53 -5.03 -5.16 11.48
CA HIS A 53 -4.10 -6.15 12.02
C HIS A 53 -2.97 -6.46 11.03
N GLU A 54 -1.81 -6.80 11.58
CA GLU A 54 -0.71 -7.34 10.77
C GLU A 54 -1.13 -8.68 10.14
N ASN A 55 -0.87 -8.85 8.84
CA ASN A 55 -1.29 -10.02 8.08
C ASN A 55 -2.82 -10.26 8.14
N PRO A 56 -3.63 -9.34 7.60
CA PRO A 56 -5.08 -9.38 7.73
C PRO A 56 -5.67 -10.73 7.31
N CYS A 57 -6.66 -11.16 8.05
CA CYS A 57 -7.39 -12.40 7.81
C CYS A 57 -8.80 -12.14 7.24
N GLU A 58 -9.56 -13.21 6.97
CA GLU A 58 -10.91 -13.08 6.40
C GLU A 58 -11.83 -12.24 7.30
N ALA A 59 -11.77 -12.44 8.62
CA ALA A 59 -12.60 -11.70 9.57
C ALA A 59 -12.28 -10.19 9.54
N ASP A 60 -11.00 -9.83 9.47
CA ASP A 60 -10.55 -8.43 9.43
C ASP A 60 -11.12 -7.69 8.20
N VAL A 61 -11.01 -8.29 7.03
CA VAL A 61 -11.46 -7.65 5.79
C VAL A 61 -12.98 -7.64 5.64
N LEU A 62 -13.68 -8.59 6.24
CA LEU A 62 -15.15 -8.57 6.32
C LEU A 62 -15.63 -7.45 7.26
N ALA A 63 -14.98 -7.25 8.40
CA ALA A 63 -15.27 -6.12 9.29
C ALA A 63 -15.00 -4.77 8.59
N ALA A 64 -13.90 -4.67 7.87
CA ALA A 64 -13.54 -3.51 7.09
C ALA A 64 -14.55 -3.22 5.96
N ALA A 65 -15.04 -4.24 5.27
CA ALA A 65 -16.08 -4.11 4.25
C ALA A 65 -17.43 -3.67 4.86
N ALA A 66 -17.82 -4.25 6.00
CA ALA A 66 -19.02 -3.87 6.73
C ALA A 66 -18.98 -2.41 7.23
N PHE A 67 -17.79 -1.93 7.60
CA PHE A 67 -17.57 -0.52 7.92
C PHE A 67 -17.74 0.38 6.70
N LEU A 68 -17.14 0.01 5.56
CA LEU A 68 -17.12 0.86 4.37
C LEU A 68 -18.49 0.97 3.67
N ALA A 69 -19.23 -0.14 3.59
CA ALA A 69 -20.45 -0.25 2.79
C ALA A 69 -21.50 0.84 3.06
N PRO A 70 -21.81 1.25 4.31
CA PRO A 70 -22.83 2.26 4.59
C PRO A 70 -22.36 3.71 4.44
N LEU A 71 -21.07 3.98 4.21
CA LEU A 71 -20.51 5.33 4.30
C LEU A 71 -20.82 6.23 3.10
N ASN A 72 -21.34 5.68 1.99
CA ASN A 72 -21.51 6.41 0.72
C ASN A 72 -20.25 7.18 0.29
N ALA A 73 -19.07 6.64 0.61
CA ALA A 73 -17.80 7.25 0.25
C ALA A 73 -17.57 7.14 -1.25
N ASP A 74 -17.09 8.21 -1.86
CA ASP A 74 -16.64 8.25 -3.27
C ASP A 74 -15.11 8.24 -3.40
N CYS A 75 -14.42 8.27 -2.24
CA CYS A 75 -12.97 8.20 -2.12
C CYS A 75 -12.59 7.36 -0.89
N VAL A 76 -11.58 6.52 -1.07
CA VAL A 76 -10.94 5.77 0.02
C VAL A 76 -9.46 6.14 0.08
N VAL A 77 -8.98 6.47 1.26
CA VAL A 77 -7.56 6.78 1.50
C VAL A 77 -7.02 5.78 2.51
N ALA A 78 -5.92 5.11 2.17
CA ALA A 78 -5.21 4.20 3.07
C ALA A 78 -3.84 4.77 3.45
N ILE A 79 -3.58 4.93 4.75
CA ILE A 79 -2.32 5.45 5.30
C ILE A 79 -1.72 4.38 6.19
N GLY A 80 -0.67 3.68 5.73
CA GLY A 80 -0.06 2.60 6.49
C GLY A 80 0.79 1.67 5.65
N GLY A 81 1.21 0.56 6.24
CA GLY A 81 1.94 -0.49 5.56
C GLY A 81 1.07 -1.38 4.68
N GLY A 82 1.66 -2.46 4.12
CA GLY A 82 0.97 -3.40 3.24
C GLY A 82 -0.32 -3.96 3.82
N SER A 83 -0.36 -4.27 5.13
CA SER A 83 -1.58 -4.75 5.79
C SER A 83 -2.73 -3.75 5.75
N THR A 84 -2.45 -2.46 5.93
CA THR A 84 -3.45 -1.39 5.83
C THR A 84 -3.98 -1.26 4.41
N ILE A 85 -3.07 -1.27 3.44
CA ILE A 85 -3.42 -1.15 2.02
C ILE A 85 -4.23 -2.36 1.55
N ASP A 86 -3.82 -3.57 1.91
CA ASP A 86 -4.52 -4.81 1.53
C ASP A 86 -5.90 -4.91 2.21
N THR A 87 -6.03 -4.45 3.46
CA THR A 87 -7.33 -4.34 4.15
C THR A 87 -8.27 -3.37 3.41
N ALA A 88 -7.78 -2.18 3.03
CA ALA A 88 -8.57 -1.19 2.29
C ALA A 88 -8.99 -1.70 0.90
N LYS A 89 -8.08 -2.36 0.18
CA LYS A 89 -8.37 -3.02 -1.10
C LYS A 89 -9.48 -4.05 -0.98
N MET A 90 -9.34 -4.96 -0.01
CA MET A 90 -10.36 -5.99 0.18
C MET A 90 -11.68 -5.43 0.68
N ALA A 91 -11.65 -4.39 1.54
CA ALA A 91 -12.87 -3.70 1.95
C ALA A 91 -13.63 -3.14 0.74
N LEU A 92 -12.93 -2.51 -0.22
CA LEU A 92 -13.51 -2.04 -1.48
C LEU A 92 -14.08 -3.19 -2.31
N LEU A 93 -13.31 -4.25 -2.52
CA LEU A 93 -13.75 -5.38 -3.34
C LEU A 93 -15.01 -6.04 -2.76
N LEU A 94 -15.05 -6.27 -1.44
CA LEU A 94 -16.15 -6.95 -0.79
C LEU A 94 -17.38 -6.05 -0.59
N ALA A 95 -17.18 -4.77 -0.25
CA ALA A 95 -18.29 -3.83 -0.07
C ALA A 95 -19.07 -3.55 -1.36
N PHE A 96 -18.38 -3.52 -2.51
CA PHE A 96 -18.98 -3.16 -3.81
C PHE A 96 -19.10 -4.34 -4.78
N GLY A 97 -18.29 -5.37 -4.65
CA GLY A 97 -18.37 -6.61 -5.44
C GLY A 97 -19.09 -7.75 -4.74
N GLY A 98 -19.28 -7.62 -3.42
CA GLY A 98 -19.96 -8.63 -2.59
C GLY A 98 -19.16 -9.91 -2.35
N GLY A 99 -19.78 -10.85 -1.66
CA GLY A 99 -19.20 -12.14 -1.34
C GLY A 99 -18.24 -12.13 -0.16
N VAL A 100 -17.39 -13.15 -0.08
CA VAL A 100 -16.35 -13.33 0.92
C VAL A 100 -15.00 -13.54 0.22
N PRO A 101 -13.84 -13.39 0.91
CA PRO A 101 -12.53 -13.53 0.26
C PRO A 101 -12.36 -14.80 -0.59
N LYS A 102 -12.91 -15.91 -0.13
CA LYS A 102 -12.85 -17.20 -0.85
C LYS A 102 -13.60 -17.25 -2.17
N ASP A 103 -14.56 -16.37 -2.36
CA ASP A 103 -15.28 -16.29 -3.64
C ASP A 103 -14.40 -15.66 -4.74
N TRP A 104 -13.34 -14.97 -4.32
CA TRP A 104 -12.38 -14.29 -5.18
C TRP A 104 -11.05 -15.05 -5.33
N TRP A 105 -10.90 -16.22 -4.69
CA TRP A 105 -9.70 -17.03 -4.71
C TRP A 105 -10.04 -18.54 -4.72
N PRO A 106 -9.30 -19.39 -5.43
CA PRO A 106 -8.11 -19.13 -6.27
C PRO A 106 -8.45 -18.67 -7.69
N VAL A 107 -9.73 -18.64 -8.02
CA VAL A 107 -10.20 -18.20 -9.34
C VAL A 107 -10.28 -16.69 -9.34
N HIS A 108 -9.47 -16.04 -10.19
CA HIS A 108 -9.55 -14.60 -10.39
C HIS A 108 -10.86 -14.27 -11.11
N ARG A 109 -11.80 -13.69 -10.38
CA ARG A 109 -13.04 -13.16 -10.95
C ARG A 109 -12.73 -11.83 -11.64
N HIS A 110 -13.38 -11.59 -12.75
CA HIS A 110 -13.26 -10.36 -13.54
C HIS A 110 -14.61 -9.63 -13.64
N ASP A 111 -15.50 -9.89 -12.67
CA ASP A 111 -16.79 -9.19 -12.62
C ASP A 111 -16.56 -7.69 -12.45
N PRO A 112 -17.25 -6.84 -13.23
CA PRO A 112 -17.13 -5.40 -13.03
C PRO A 112 -17.51 -4.99 -11.60
N VAL A 113 -16.64 -4.25 -10.94
CA VAL A 113 -16.88 -3.70 -9.60
C VAL A 113 -16.81 -2.19 -9.69
N ASP A 114 -17.96 -1.53 -9.49
CA ASP A 114 -18.00 -0.07 -9.40
C ASP A 114 -17.75 0.34 -7.95
N ALA A 115 -16.53 0.74 -7.66
CA ALA A 115 -16.07 1.08 -6.33
C ALA A 115 -15.40 2.47 -6.32
N PRO A 116 -15.34 3.15 -5.18
CA PRO A 116 -14.62 4.39 -4.97
C PRO A 116 -13.15 4.32 -5.44
N ARG A 117 -12.57 5.49 -5.69
CA ARG A 117 -11.13 5.59 -5.96
C ARG A 117 -10.34 5.30 -4.70
N LEU A 118 -9.23 4.57 -4.86
CA LEU A 118 -8.31 4.24 -3.77
C LEU A 118 -7.02 5.03 -3.92
N TYR A 119 -6.70 5.82 -2.91
CA TYR A 119 -5.42 6.52 -2.77
C TYR A 119 -4.65 5.93 -1.59
N VAL A 120 -3.36 5.71 -1.77
CA VAL A 120 -2.55 5.03 -0.74
C VAL A 120 -1.30 5.82 -0.39
N TYR A 121 -1.00 5.87 0.88
CA TYR A 121 0.18 6.48 1.49
C TYR A 121 0.97 5.40 2.22
N PRO A 122 1.89 4.70 1.54
CA PRO A 122 2.62 3.60 2.15
C PRO A 122 3.57 4.11 3.23
N ALA A 123 3.53 3.45 4.41
CA ALA A 123 4.41 3.71 5.54
C ALA A 123 5.51 2.66 5.69
N THR A 124 5.59 1.71 4.77
CA THR A 124 6.65 0.71 4.65
C THR A 124 7.14 0.65 3.22
N ALA A 125 8.42 0.36 3.01
CA ALA A 125 9.00 0.13 1.68
C ALA A 125 9.39 -1.34 1.57
N GLY A 126 8.62 -2.15 0.83
CA GLY A 126 8.93 -3.58 0.67
C GLY A 126 7.79 -4.40 0.12
N THR A 127 6.57 -4.20 0.62
CA THR A 127 5.43 -5.04 0.25
C THR A 127 4.94 -4.79 -1.17
N GLY A 128 5.08 -3.55 -1.70
CA GLY A 128 4.59 -3.11 -2.99
C GLY A 128 3.08 -3.19 -3.17
N SER A 129 2.33 -3.29 -2.08
CA SER A 129 0.87 -3.30 -2.13
C SER A 129 0.32 -2.05 -2.82
N GLU A 130 1.04 -0.93 -2.77
CA GLU A 130 0.66 0.34 -3.38
C GLU A 130 0.71 0.35 -4.91
N VAL A 131 1.39 -0.60 -5.54
CA VAL A 131 1.52 -0.69 -7.00
C VAL A 131 0.93 -1.96 -7.60
N GLN A 132 0.37 -2.85 -6.78
CA GLN A 132 -0.19 -4.13 -7.22
C GLN A 132 -1.71 -4.11 -7.27
N SER A 133 -2.27 -4.93 -8.15
CA SER A 133 -3.70 -5.25 -8.22
C SER A 133 -4.06 -6.51 -7.41
N HIS A 134 -3.29 -6.81 -6.39
CA HIS A 134 -3.50 -7.94 -5.49
C HIS A 134 -3.60 -7.49 -4.05
N ALA A 135 -4.25 -8.31 -3.22
CA ALA A 135 -4.24 -8.21 -1.78
C ALA A 135 -3.92 -9.61 -1.19
N LEU A 136 -3.13 -9.64 -0.14
CA LEU A 136 -2.74 -10.88 0.55
C LEU A 136 -3.53 -11.03 1.83
N ILE A 137 -4.47 -11.97 1.85
CA ILE A 137 -5.34 -12.23 3.01
C ILE A 137 -5.11 -13.64 3.53
N SER A 138 -5.02 -13.78 4.84
CA SER A 138 -4.86 -15.09 5.48
C SER A 138 -6.21 -15.78 5.64
N ASP A 139 -6.28 -17.06 5.27
CA ASP A 139 -7.42 -17.91 5.57
C ASP A 139 -7.48 -18.17 7.09
N ASP A 140 -8.62 -17.93 7.71
CA ASP A 140 -8.79 -18.02 9.18
C ASP A 140 -8.55 -19.42 9.72
N LYS A 141 -8.78 -20.47 8.91
CA LYS A 141 -8.70 -21.87 9.33
C LYS A 141 -7.34 -22.50 9.03
N THR A 142 -6.81 -22.22 7.86
CA THR A 142 -5.60 -22.89 7.35
C THR A 142 -4.36 -22.01 7.45
N HIS A 143 -4.51 -20.73 7.77
CA HIS A 143 -3.46 -19.70 7.78
C HIS A 143 -2.69 -19.58 6.45
N ARG A 144 -3.26 -20.11 5.36
CA ARG A 144 -2.70 -19.95 4.03
C ARG A 144 -2.95 -18.53 3.53
N LYS A 145 -1.95 -17.93 2.91
CA LYS A 145 -2.09 -16.64 2.24
C LYS A 145 -2.83 -16.82 0.92
N MET A 146 -3.95 -16.13 0.78
CA MET A 146 -4.72 -16.02 -0.44
C MET A 146 -4.28 -14.75 -1.17
N ALA A 147 -3.63 -14.92 -2.31
CA ALA A 147 -3.32 -13.79 -3.21
C ALA A 147 -4.56 -13.51 -4.07
N ILE A 148 -5.38 -12.60 -3.63
CA ILE A 148 -6.62 -12.22 -4.32
C ILE A 148 -6.31 -11.11 -5.33
N GLY A 149 -6.53 -11.38 -6.60
CA GLY A 149 -6.25 -10.44 -7.69
C GLY A 149 -7.52 -9.93 -8.36
N HIS A 150 -7.62 -8.62 -8.53
CA HIS A 150 -8.69 -7.97 -9.30
C HIS A 150 -8.21 -6.58 -9.76
N GLU A 151 -8.61 -6.11 -10.93
CA GLU A 151 -8.20 -4.82 -11.47
C GLU A 151 -8.53 -3.63 -10.53
N ARG A 152 -9.65 -3.71 -9.81
CA ARG A 152 -10.09 -2.68 -8.85
C ARG A 152 -9.27 -2.63 -7.55
N LEU A 153 -8.42 -3.61 -7.32
CA LEU A 153 -7.47 -3.59 -6.19
C LEU A 153 -6.21 -2.75 -6.49
N ALA A 154 -6.00 -2.38 -7.76
CA ALA A 154 -4.94 -1.43 -8.08
C ALA A 154 -5.31 -0.05 -7.51
N PRO A 155 -4.47 0.57 -6.69
CA PRO A 155 -4.70 1.93 -6.24
C PRO A 155 -4.78 2.89 -7.43
N THR A 156 -5.64 3.91 -7.31
CA THR A 156 -5.72 4.99 -8.31
C THR A 156 -4.42 5.77 -8.35
N GLU A 157 -3.83 5.98 -7.17
CA GLU A 157 -2.59 6.71 -7.00
C GLU A 157 -1.89 6.26 -5.71
N ALA A 158 -0.56 6.17 -5.76
CA ALA A 158 0.29 5.95 -4.60
C ALA A 158 1.16 7.18 -4.35
N ILE A 159 1.03 7.77 -3.18
CA ILE A 159 1.76 8.96 -2.77
C ILE A 159 2.84 8.55 -1.76
N LEU A 160 4.10 8.69 -2.17
CA LEU A 160 5.25 8.29 -1.38
C LEU A 160 5.74 9.47 -0.53
N ASP A 161 5.52 9.38 0.77
CA ASP A 161 5.99 10.36 1.74
C ASP A 161 7.08 9.74 2.63
N VAL A 162 8.30 10.22 2.46
CA VAL A 162 9.47 9.75 3.22
C VAL A 162 9.31 9.98 4.72
N SER A 163 8.52 10.96 5.15
CA SER A 163 8.28 11.24 6.57
C SER A 163 7.43 10.15 7.23
N LEU A 164 6.54 9.48 6.47
CA LEU A 164 5.82 8.30 6.96
C LEU A 164 6.76 7.12 7.19
N LEU A 165 7.70 6.88 6.26
CA LEU A 165 8.71 5.84 6.43
C LEU A 165 9.62 6.09 7.63
N ALA A 166 10.01 7.35 7.86
CA ALA A 166 10.88 7.71 8.99
C ALA A 166 10.25 7.37 10.35
N SER A 167 8.92 7.25 10.42
CA SER A 167 8.20 6.84 11.63
C SER A 167 8.11 5.31 11.79
N CYS A 168 8.46 4.54 10.76
CA CYS A 168 8.35 3.08 10.78
C CYS A 168 9.37 2.46 11.76
N PRO A 169 8.94 1.53 12.64
CA PRO A 169 9.86 0.83 13.50
C PRO A 169 10.96 0.11 12.72
N ARG A 170 12.21 0.23 13.18
CA ARG A 170 13.38 -0.36 12.51
C ARG A 170 13.18 -1.83 12.12
N ARG A 171 12.62 -2.64 13.02
CA ARG A 171 12.36 -4.06 12.74
C ARG A 171 11.45 -4.25 11.54
N VAL A 172 10.37 -3.47 11.47
CA VAL A 172 9.40 -3.54 10.35
C VAL A 172 10.09 -3.11 9.06
N MET A 173 10.89 -2.04 9.11
CA MET A 173 11.62 -1.53 7.95
C MET A 173 12.65 -2.54 7.42
N VAL A 174 13.39 -3.23 8.32
CA VAL A 174 14.33 -4.29 7.91
C VAL A 174 13.60 -5.43 7.22
N LEU A 175 12.48 -5.90 7.79
CA LEU A 175 11.70 -6.99 7.21
C LEU A 175 11.12 -6.59 5.84
N ALA A 176 10.56 -5.38 5.76
CA ALA A 176 10.04 -4.85 4.49
C ALA A 176 11.15 -4.69 3.44
N GLY A 177 12.32 -4.19 3.83
CA GLY A 177 13.45 -4.06 2.92
C GLY A 177 14.02 -5.41 2.44
N ILE A 178 14.01 -6.45 3.28
CA ILE A 178 14.35 -7.82 2.87
C ILE A 178 13.31 -8.35 1.87
N ASP A 179 12.03 -8.07 2.10
CA ASP A 179 10.95 -8.43 1.19
C ASP A 179 11.14 -7.74 -0.18
N ALA A 180 11.42 -6.42 -0.19
CA ALA A 180 11.76 -5.70 -1.42
C ALA A 180 12.95 -6.31 -2.18
N LEU A 181 13.99 -6.70 -1.45
CA LEU A 181 15.17 -7.34 -2.03
C LEU A 181 14.83 -8.72 -2.64
N SER A 182 13.98 -9.49 -1.95
CA SER A 182 13.49 -10.79 -2.45
C SER A 182 12.71 -10.61 -3.75
N HIS A 183 11.82 -9.60 -3.82
CA HIS A 183 11.07 -9.29 -5.03
C HIS A 183 11.98 -8.86 -6.19
N ALA A 184 13.03 -8.07 -5.93
CA ALA A 184 14.02 -7.73 -6.95
C ALA A 184 14.72 -8.98 -7.49
N LEU A 185 15.17 -9.89 -6.62
CA LEU A 185 15.79 -11.15 -7.04
C LEU A 185 14.83 -12.04 -7.82
N GLU A 186 13.60 -12.23 -7.34
CA GLU A 186 12.58 -13.02 -8.00
C GLU A 186 12.27 -12.49 -9.40
N SER A 187 12.17 -11.16 -9.55
CA SER A 187 11.93 -10.51 -10.85
C SER A 187 13.07 -10.76 -11.85
N ALA A 188 14.32 -10.88 -11.37
CA ALA A 188 15.48 -11.14 -12.22
C ALA A 188 15.58 -12.60 -12.67
N VAL A 189 15.16 -13.56 -11.79
CA VAL A 189 15.37 -15.01 -12.05
C VAL A 189 14.09 -15.74 -12.48
N THR A 190 12.96 -15.07 -12.54
CA THR A 190 11.70 -15.68 -12.98
C THR A 190 11.81 -16.18 -14.43
N ARG A 191 11.15 -17.31 -14.74
CA ARG A 191 11.14 -17.91 -16.10
C ARG A 191 10.56 -16.97 -17.18
N THR A 192 9.86 -15.96 -16.75
CA THR A 192 9.22 -14.96 -17.60
C THR A 192 9.97 -13.62 -17.57
N ALA A 193 11.19 -13.55 -17.00
CA ALA A 193 12.00 -12.35 -17.01
C ALA A 193 12.29 -11.86 -18.43
N THR A 194 12.35 -10.54 -18.59
CA THR A 194 12.76 -9.84 -19.82
C THR A 194 14.02 -9.03 -19.51
N ASP A 195 14.74 -8.60 -20.54
CA ASP A 195 15.89 -7.70 -20.34
C ASP A 195 15.50 -6.44 -19.56
N VAL A 196 14.31 -5.91 -19.81
CA VAL A 196 13.78 -4.72 -19.12
C VAL A 196 13.50 -5.03 -17.65
N SER A 197 12.85 -6.19 -17.34
CA SER A 197 12.56 -6.55 -15.93
C SER A 197 13.84 -6.89 -15.16
N THR A 198 14.79 -7.52 -15.83
CA THR A 198 16.07 -7.85 -15.23
C THR A 198 16.89 -6.59 -14.94
N ALA A 199 16.95 -5.64 -15.87
CA ALA A 199 17.65 -4.37 -15.66
C ALA A 199 17.07 -3.60 -14.45
N ALA A 200 15.73 -3.47 -14.38
CA ALA A 200 15.12 -2.79 -13.26
C ALA A 200 15.28 -3.54 -11.92
N ALA A 201 15.29 -4.87 -11.95
CA ALA A 201 15.58 -5.67 -10.76
C ALA A 201 17.01 -5.43 -10.25
N MET A 202 17.98 -5.31 -11.16
CA MET A 202 19.37 -4.99 -10.82
C MET A 202 19.50 -3.57 -10.25
N ASP A 203 18.80 -2.59 -10.83
CA ASP A 203 18.76 -1.22 -10.32
C ASP A 203 18.13 -1.17 -8.93
N ALA A 204 17.01 -1.89 -8.73
CA ALA A 204 16.36 -2.02 -7.42
C ALA A 204 17.31 -2.62 -6.38
N PHE A 205 17.99 -3.72 -6.72
CA PHE A 205 18.95 -4.36 -5.84
C PHE A 205 20.09 -3.41 -5.44
N ALA A 206 20.62 -2.67 -6.41
CA ALA A 206 21.71 -1.71 -6.18
C ALA A 206 21.31 -0.57 -5.24
N LEU A 207 20.03 -0.18 -5.22
CA LEU A 207 19.49 0.84 -4.31
C LEU A 207 19.16 0.27 -2.92
N ILE A 208 18.50 -0.90 -2.88
CA ILE A 208 17.98 -1.49 -1.63
C ILE A 208 19.14 -2.02 -0.77
N TRP A 209 20.11 -2.71 -1.36
CA TRP A 209 21.17 -3.39 -0.62
C TRP A 209 21.97 -2.46 0.31
N PRO A 210 22.53 -1.31 -0.16
CA PRO A 210 23.27 -0.41 0.71
C PRO A 210 22.37 0.19 1.81
N ALA A 211 21.12 0.51 1.50
CA ALA A 211 20.18 1.05 2.49
C ALA A 211 19.86 0.02 3.59
N LEU A 212 19.72 -1.26 3.24
CA LEU A 212 19.53 -2.34 4.21
C LEU A 212 20.77 -2.57 5.09
N VAL A 213 21.97 -2.51 4.50
CA VAL A 213 23.22 -2.62 5.26
C VAL A 213 23.36 -1.46 6.26
N GLU A 214 23.04 -0.23 5.83
CA GLU A 214 23.01 0.94 6.72
C GLU A 214 22.00 0.74 7.84
N LEU A 215 20.79 0.33 7.52
CA LEU A 215 19.73 0.06 8.47
C LEU A 215 20.10 -1.05 9.47
N ALA A 216 20.80 -2.09 9.02
CA ALA A 216 21.24 -3.20 9.87
C ALA A 216 22.40 -2.82 10.79
N SER A 217 23.26 -1.89 10.38
CA SER A 217 24.48 -1.52 11.09
C SER A 217 24.31 -0.41 12.15
N GLN A 218 23.20 0.33 12.09
CA GLN A 218 22.98 1.48 12.96
C GLN A 218 21.83 1.23 13.94
N ASP A 219 22.02 1.63 15.21
CA ASP A 219 20.93 1.72 16.21
C ASP A 219 20.03 2.94 16.01
N ARG A 220 20.08 3.58 14.86
CA ARG A 220 19.41 4.84 14.57
C ARG A 220 18.33 4.68 13.50
N ILE A 221 17.36 5.60 13.52
CA ILE A 221 16.34 5.81 12.50
C ILE A 221 17.01 6.05 11.14
N LEU A 222 16.47 5.46 10.09
CA LEU A 222 16.92 5.67 8.71
C LEU A 222 17.12 7.14 8.39
N THR A 223 18.18 7.43 7.68
CA THR A 223 18.33 8.74 7.06
C THR A 223 17.34 8.90 5.91
N ALA A 224 16.89 10.11 5.64
CA ALA A 224 15.98 10.38 4.52
C ALA A 224 16.49 9.79 3.18
N PRO A 225 17.79 9.91 2.83
CA PRO A 225 18.32 9.25 1.63
C PRO A 225 18.15 7.74 1.59
N ALA A 226 18.32 7.05 2.71
CA ALA A 226 18.11 5.59 2.76
C ALA A 226 16.63 5.20 2.59
N CYS A 227 15.70 5.99 3.14
CA CYS A 227 14.27 5.82 2.90
C CYS A 227 13.91 6.03 1.43
N GLU A 228 14.46 7.07 0.79
CA GLU A 228 14.26 7.32 -0.64
C GLU A 228 14.80 6.19 -1.51
N GLN A 229 15.97 5.64 -1.15
CA GLN A 229 16.56 4.50 -1.88
C GLN A 229 15.71 3.24 -1.77
N LEU A 230 15.18 2.92 -0.58
CA LEU A 230 14.29 1.78 -0.40
C LEU A 230 13.02 1.92 -1.25
N HIS A 231 12.37 3.08 -1.20
CA HIS A 231 11.19 3.34 -2.03
C HIS A 231 11.51 3.27 -3.54
N ALA A 232 12.54 3.95 -3.98
CA ALA A 232 12.93 3.95 -5.40
C ALA A 232 13.26 2.54 -5.90
N GLY A 233 13.98 1.75 -5.09
CA GLY A 233 14.34 0.38 -5.40
C GLY A 233 13.11 -0.53 -5.54
N GLU A 234 12.20 -0.47 -4.58
CA GLU A 234 10.97 -1.23 -4.60
C GLU A 234 10.14 -0.95 -5.86
N HIS A 235 9.91 0.33 -6.17
CA HIS A 235 9.13 0.72 -7.33
C HIS A 235 9.78 0.38 -8.67
N SER A 236 11.11 0.38 -8.74
CA SER A 236 11.83 -0.04 -9.94
C SER A 236 11.62 -1.52 -10.24
N GLY A 237 11.68 -2.39 -9.22
CA GLY A 237 11.45 -3.83 -9.36
C GLY A 237 10.00 -4.18 -9.75
N ARG A 238 9.02 -3.55 -9.11
CA ARG A 238 7.61 -3.94 -9.21
C ARG A 238 6.82 -3.37 -10.37
N ARG A 239 7.20 -2.22 -10.93
CA ARG A 239 6.54 -1.67 -12.13
C ARG A 239 6.46 -2.66 -13.29
N GLN A 240 7.22 -3.73 -13.23
CA GLN A 240 7.29 -4.73 -14.28
C GLN A 240 6.52 -6.01 -13.95
N ASP A 241 6.39 -6.36 -12.66
CA ASP A 241 5.54 -7.48 -12.26
C ASP A 241 4.05 -7.16 -12.46
N ALA A 242 3.63 -5.91 -12.17
CA ALA A 242 2.26 -5.44 -12.41
C ALA A 242 1.86 -5.51 -13.91
N GLY A 243 2.78 -5.32 -14.84
CA GLY A 243 2.52 -5.44 -16.28
C GLY A 243 2.33 -6.87 -16.77
N ARG A 244 2.60 -7.89 -15.96
CA ARG A 244 2.51 -9.32 -16.32
C ARG A 244 1.32 -10.05 -15.73
N CYS A 245 0.83 -9.58 -14.61
CA CYS A 245 -0.31 -10.22 -13.96
C CYS A 245 -1.66 -9.68 -14.43
N ILE A 246 -1.93 -9.46 -15.69
CA ILE A 246 -3.18 -8.93 -16.21
C ILE A 246 -3.01 -7.45 -16.64
N GLY A 247 -2.71 -7.17 -17.87
CA GLY A 247 -2.96 -5.97 -18.69
C GLY A 247 -3.28 -4.63 -17.98
N LEU A 248 -2.71 -4.38 -16.80
CA LEU A 248 -3.10 -3.28 -15.94
C LEU A 248 -2.18 -2.07 -16.14
N GLN A 249 -2.82 -0.95 -16.36
CA GLN A 249 -2.19 0.35 -16.26
C GLN A 249 -1.60 0.51 -14.87
N SER A 250 -0.28 0.70 -14.78
CA SER A 250 0.38 1.04 -13.52
C SER A 250 -0.24 2.30 -12.93
N ALA A 251 -0.64 2.26 -11.66
CA ALA A 251 -1.07 3.45 -10.95
C ALA A 251 0.01 4.55 -11.07
N PRO A 252 -0.35 5.81 -11.31
CA PRO A 252 0.61 6.89 -11.27
C PRO A 252 1.22 6.97 -9.86
N VAL A 253 2.54 6.94 -9.79
CA VAL A 253 3.29 7.12 -8.54
C VAL A 253 3.79 8.54 -8.49
N ILE A 254 3.30 9.31 -7.55
CA ILE A 254 3.78 10.66 -7.27
C ILE A 254 4.81 10.57 -6.16
N ILE A 255 6.06 10.91 -6.47
CA ILE A 255 7.10 11.09 -5.46
C ILE A 255 7.11 12.57 -5.10
N GLU A 256 6.56 12.92 -3.95
CA GLU A 256 6.74 14.25 -3.40
C GLU A 256 8.19 14.39 -2.92
N ARG A 257 9.01 15.07 -3.72
CA ARG A 257 10.36 15.45 -3.30
C ARG A 257 10.23 16.53 -2.24
N ILE A 258 10.73 16.21 -1.08
CA ILE A 258 10.95 17.19 -0.02
C ILE A 258 12.10 18.09 -0.49
N GLY A 259 11.78 19.35 -0.84
CA GLY A 259 12.75 20.39 -1.10
C GLY A 259 13.37 20.94 0.18
#